data_4a69c464e1e9e9867dafc98a8684dce8
#
_entry.id   4a69c464e1e9e9867dafc98a8684dce8
#
_cell.length_a   1.000
_cell.length_b   1.000
_cell.length_c   1.000
_cell.angle_alpha   90.00
_cell.angle_beta   90.00
_cell.angle_gamma   90.00
#
_symmetry.space_group_name_H-M   'P 1'
#
loop_
_entity.id
_entity.type
_entity.pdbx_description
1 polymer ?
#
loop_
_entity_poly.entity_id
_entity_poly.type
_entity_poly.pdbx_seq_one_letter_code
_entity_poly.pdbx_strand_id
1 'polypeptide(L)'
;MLYVTHSGDELARLADHLVLLDAGSVQASGPLAETLARIDLPAVPGEEAGALLHGAIAERDARWQLAQVRFDGGSLWIADAGLPVGRAVRVRVLARDVSLALAPPEHSSIQNVLACTVRAVGPAGHPSQALVQLACGSTLLLARITARAVDTLALREGSTAWAQVKSAALVA
;
A
#
# COMPACT_ATOMS: atom_id res chain seq x y z
N MET A 1 8.75 -15.38 -18.01
CA MET A 1 9.72 -14.38 -18.50
C MET A 1 10.51 -13.88 -17.29
N LEU A 2 11.84 -13.80 -17.38
CA LEU A 2 12.68 -13.17 -16.36
C LEU A 2 13.01 -11.74 -16.83
N TYR A 3 12.80 -10.76 -15.95
CA TYR A 3 13.06 -9.34 -16.25
C TYR A 3 13.89 -8.74 -15.11
N VAL A 4 14.94 -8.02 -15.44
CA VAL A 4 15.84 -7.37 -14.46
C VAL A 4 15.63 -5.87 -14.56
N THR A 5 15.25 -5.25 -13.47
CA THR A 5 15.01 -3.80 -13.41
C THR A 5 15.30 -3.28 -11.99
N HIS A 6 15.49 -1.96 -11.90
CA HIS A 6 15.55 -1.21 -10.64
C HIS A 6 14.39 -0.19 -10.55
N SER A 7 13.42 -0.28 -11.46
CA SER A 7 12.25 0.60 -11.50
C SER A 7 11.04 -0.10 -10.89
N GLY A 8 10.49 0.43 -9.82
CA GLY A 8 9.33 -0.13 -9.20
C GLY A 8 8.02 0.08 -9.95
N ASP A 9 7.95 1.10 -10.82
CA ASP A 9 6.83 1.24 -11.73
C ASP A 9 6.79 0.08 -12.73
N GLU A 10 7.96 -0.33 -13.24
CA GLU A 10 8.05 -1.51 -14.11
C GLU A 10 7.71 -2.79 -13.34
N LEU A 11 8.23 -2.94 -12.11
CA LEU A 11 7.89 -4.08 -11.25
C LEU A 11 6.39 -4.17 -11.00
N ALA A 12 5.75 -3.06 -10.60
CA ALA A 12 4.32 -3.03 -10.33
C ALA A 12 3.47 -3.40 -11.56
N ARG A 13 3.93 -3.03 -12.77
CA ARG A 13 3.22 -3.30 -14.03
C ARG A 13 3.41 -4.72 -14.56
N LEU A 14 4.61 -5.26 -14.46
CA LEU A 14 5.02 -6.44 -15.22
C LEU A 14 5.20 -7.69 -14.36
N ALA A 15 5.55 -7.54 -13.07
CA ALA A 15 5.93 -8.66 -12.25
C ALA A 15 4.75 -9.23 -11.44
N ASP A 16 4.76 -10.54 -11.27
CA ASP A 16 3.91 -11.26 -10.30
C ASP A 16 4.76 -11.81 -9.14
N HIS A 17 6.07 -12.00 -9.39
CA HIS A 17 7.03 -12.51 -8.42
C HIS A 17 8.28 -11.63 -8.44
N LEU A 18 8.80 -11.31 -7.25
CA LEU A 18 10.01 -10.52 -7.07
C LEU A 18 11.12 -11.35 -6.46
N VAL A 19 12.32 -11.24 -7.02
CA VAL A 19 13.56 -11.65 -6.39
C VAL A 19 14.41 -10.41 -6.17
N LEU A 20 14.59 -10.01 -4.91
CA LEU A 20 15.42 -8.88 -4.55
C LEU A 20 16.86 -9.33 -4.34
N LEU A 21 17.77 -8.71 -5.09
CA LEU A 21 19.20 -8.95 -5.00
C LEU A 21 19.91 -7.73 -4.44
N ASP A 22 20.80 -7.96 -3.50
CA ASP A 22 21.73 -6.94 -3.01
C ASP A 22 23.11 -7.54 -2.81
N ALA A 23 24.17 -6.84 -3.22
CA ALA A 23 25.56 -7.28 -3.15
C ALA A 23 25.77 -8.74 -3.62
N GLY A 24 25.06 -9.16 -4.67
CA GLY A 24 25.17 -10.51 -5.26
C GLY A 24 24.44 -11.60 -4.48
N SER A 25 23.70 -11.26 -3.44
CA SER A 25 22.92 -12.21 -2.62
C SER A 25 21.43 -11.97 -2.71
N VAL A 26 20.64 -13.05 -2.66
CA VAL A 26 19.17 -12.94 -2.61
C VAL A 26 18.75 -12.48 -1.20
N GLN A 27 18.14 -11.31 -1.12
CA GLN A 27 17.60 -10.74 0.11
C GLN A 27 16.16 -11.19 0.37
N ALA A 28 15.38 -11.34 -0.70
CA ALA A 28 14.02 -11.83 -0.64
C ALA A 28 13.60 -12.47 -1.96
N SER A 29 12.65 -13.37 -1.88
CA SER A 29 11.96 -13.94 -3.03
C SER A 29 10.52 -14.27 -2.64
N GLY A 30 9.54 -13.89 -3.47
CA GLY A 30 8.13 -14.14 -3.19
C GLY A 30 7.19 -13.40 -4.14
N PRO A 31 5.86 -13.57 -3.93
CA PRO A 31 4.86 -12.80 -4.64
C PRO A 31 5.13 -11.29 -4.51
N LEU A 32 4.97 -10.55 -5.61
CA LEU A 32 5.33 -9.13 -5.65
C LEU A 32 4.67 -8.31 -4.55
N ALA A 33 3.34 -8.42 -4.40
CA ALA A 33 2.58 -7.63 -3.43
C ALA A 33 3.02 -7.89 -1.98
N GLU A 34 3.27 -9.15 -1.62
CA GLU A 34 3.75 -9.53 -0.29
C GLU A 34 5.18 -9.03 -0.05
N THR A 35 6.06 -9.18 -1.04
CA THR A 35 7.47 -8.79 -0.93
C THR A 35 7.62 -7.28 -0.83
N LEU A 36 6.85 -6.50 -1.61
CA LEU A 36 6.85 -5.03 -1.53
C LEU A 36 6.31 -4.49 -0.20
N ALA A 37 5.41 -5.22 0.43
CA ALA A 37 4.83 -4.84 1.72
C ALA A 37 5.70 -5.22 2.94
N ARG A 38 6.85 -5.86 2.75
CA ARG A 38 7.78 -6.21 3.85
C ARG A 38 8.49 -4.97 4.36
N ILE A 39 8.60 -4.86 5.69
CA ILE A 39 9.27 -3.75 6.38
C ILE A 39 10.67 -4.11 6.90
N ASP A 40 11.03 -5.39 6.84
CA ASP A 40 12.33 -5.93 7.27
C ASP A 40 13.36 -5.96 6.13
N LEU A 41 12.94 -5.61 4.91
CA LEU A 41 13.83 -5.51 3.77
C LEU A 41 14.40 -4.10 3.62
N PRO A 42 15.65 -3.98 3.13
CA PRO A 42 16.17 -2.68 2.73
C PRO A 42 15.25 -2.08 1.66
N ALA A 43 15.00 -0.78 1.74
CA ALA A 43 14.28 -0.09 0.68
C ALA A 43 14.97 -0.34 -0.66
N VAL A 44 14.21 -0.70 -1.68
CA VAL A 44 14.75 -0.82 -3.03
C VAL A 44 15.28 0.57 -3.42
N PRO A 45 16.55 0.71 -3.81
CA PRO A 45 17.12 2.01 -4.16
C PRO A 45 16.28 2.73 -5.20
N GLY A 46 15.91 3.99 -4.92
CA GLY A 46 15.06 4.80 -5.80
C GLY A 46 13.55 4.53 -5.67
N GLU A 47 13.14 3.59 -4.84
CA GLU A 47 11.75 3.23 -4.61
C GLU A 47 11.21 3.86 -3.32
N GLU A 48 10.00 4.40 -3.43
CA GLU A 48 9.22 4.72 -2.24
C GLU A 48 8.48 3.47 -1.76
N ALA A 49 8.59 3.19 -0.46
CA ALA A 49 7.83 2.13 0.17
C ALA A 49 6.33 2.28 -0.15
N GLY A 50 5.70 1.18 -0.50
CA GLY A 50 4.29 1.17 -0.88
C GLY A 50 3.75 -0.24 -1.00
N ALA A 51 2.46 -0.35 -1.20
CA ALA A 51 1.76 -1.60 -1.39
C ALA A 51 1.15 -1.67 -2.78
N LEU A 52 1.05 -2.87 -3.31
CA LEU A 52 0.35 -3.18 -4.54
C LEU A 52 -0.89 -4.00 -4.20
N LEU A 53 -2.06 -3.45 -4.50
CA LEU A 53 -3.35 -4.09 -4.27
C LEU A 53 -3.89 -4.68 -5.57
N HIS A 54 -4.43 -5.87 -5.49
CA HIS A 54 -5.14 -6.54 -6.57
C HIS A 54 -6.64 -6.44 -6.32
N GLY A 55 -7.37 -5.86 -7.25
CA GLY A 55 -8.80 -5.67 -7.13
C GLY A 55 -9.50 -5.64 -8.48
N ALA A 56 -10.76 -5.26 -8.48
CA ALA A 56 -11.55 -5.06 -9.68
C ALA A 56 -12.36 -3.77 -9.58
N ILE A 57 -12.61 -3.15 -10.73
CA ILE A 57 -13.52 -2.01 -10.82
C ILE A 57 -14.92 -2.46 -10.40
N ALA A 58 -15.43 -1.93 -9.31
CA ALA A 58 -16.75 -2.28 -8.77
C ALA A 58 -17.84 -1.30 -9.23
N GLU A 59 -17.48 -0.02 -9.35
CA GLU A 59 -18.40 1.06 -9.65
C GLU A 59 -17.66 2.21 -10.31
N ARG A 60 -18.40 3.02 -11.10
CA ARG A 60 -17.88 4.27 -11.68
C ARG A 60 -18.83 5.40 -11.36
N ASP A 61 -18.31 6.50 -10.86
CA ASP A 61 -19.04 7.73 -10.60
C ASP A 61 -18.70 8.77 -11.68
N ALA A 62 -19.60 8.90 -12.66
CA ALA A 62 -19.39 9.82 -13.77
C ALA A 62 -19.44 11.30 -13.33
N ARG A 63 -20.12 11.62 -12.23
CA ARG A 63 -20.23 12.99 -11.71
C ARG A 63 -18.89 13.49 -11.20
N TRP A 64 -18.17 12.63 -10.49
CA TRP A 64 -16.91 12.99 -9.84
C TRP A 64 -15.69 12.46 -10.59
N GLN A 65 -15.90 11.75 -11.72
CA GLN A 65 -14.84 11.11 -12.51
C GLN A 65 -13.97 10.18 -11.65
N LEU A 66 -14.63 9.38 -10.82
CA LEU A 66 -14.01 8.42 -9.92
C LEU A 66 -14.45 6.99 -10.28
N ALA A 67 -13.58 6.03 -10.01
CA ALA A 67 -13.89 4.61 -10.05
C ALA A 67 -13.59 3.97 -8.69
N GLN A 68 -14.47 3.11 -8.22
CA GLN A 68 -14.25 2.32 -7.02
C GLN A 68 -13.58 1.00 -7.40
N VAL A 69 -12.43 0.74 -6.79
CA VAL A 69 -11.74 -0.55 -6.86
C VAL A 69 -12.05 -1.32 -5.60
N ARG A 70 -12.65 -2.51 -5.74
CA ARG A 70 -12.89 -3.44 -4.63
C ARG A 70 -11.80 -4.50 -4.61
N PHE A 71 -11.30 -4.77 -3.41
CA PHE A 71 -10.30 -5.81 -3.13
C PHE A 71 -10.64 -6.52 -1.82
N ASP A 72 -9.91 -7.57 -1.49
CA ASP A 72 -10.12 -8.23 -0.20
C ASP A 72 -9.58 -7.35 0.94
N GLY A 73 -10.49 -6.87 1.78
CA GLY A 73 -10.21 -5.90 2.85
C GLY A 73 -10.87 -4.54 2.67
N GLY A 74 -11.55 -4.28 1.52
CA GLY A 74 -12.31 -3.05 1.35
C GLY A 74 -12.39 -2.53 -0.07
N SER A 75 -12.51 -1.22 -0.20
CA SER A 75 -12.53 -0.54 -1.49
C SER A 75 -11.85 0.82 -1.42
N LEU A 76 -11.34 1.27 -2.56
CA LEU A 76 -10.74 2.60 -2.72
C LEU A 76 -11.35 3.30 -3.93
N TRP A 77 -11.61 4.59 -3.79
CA TRP A 77 -11.92 5.48 -4.90
C TRP A 77 -10.62 6.02 -5.50
N ILE A 78 -10.50 5.91 -6.80
CA ILE A 78 -9.37 6.38 -7.60
C ILE A 78 -9.87 7.20 -8.77
N ALA A 79 -8.99 7.93 -9.46
CA ALA A 79 -9.35 8.61 -10.70
C ALA A 79 -9.84 7.58 -11.73
N ASP A 80 -10.95 7.88 -12.40
CA ASP A 80 -11.54 6.99 -13.41
C ASP A 80 -10.69 7.01 -14.70
N ALA A 81 -10.13 5.87 -15.05
CA ALA A 81 -9.38 5.66 -16.29
C ALA A 81 -10.24 5.09 -17.43
N GLY A 82 -11.57 5.09 -17.31
CA GLY A 82 -12.47 4.58 -18.32
C GLY A 82 -12.58 3.05 -18.40
N LEU A 83 -12.03 2.32 -17.43
CA LEU A 83 -12.07 0.86 -17.44
C LEU A 83 -13.48 0.34 -17.09
N PRO A 84 -13.93 -0.77 -17.73
CA PRO A 84 -15.25 -1.32 -17.46
C PRO A 84 -15.34 -1.93 -16.05
N VAL A 85 -16.55 -1.91 -15.47
CA VAL A 85 -16.88 -2.62 -14.23
C VAL A 85 -16.58 -4.11 -14.41
N GLY A 86 -16.00 -4.73 -13.37
CA GLY A 86 -15.52 -6.12 -13.38
C GLY A 86 -14.08 -6.28 -13.88
N ARG A 87 -13.46 -5.23 -14.44
CA ARG A 87 -12.07 -5.30 -14.90
C ARG A 87 -11.12 -5.48 -13.71
N ALA A 88 -10.33 -6.54 -13.74
CA ALA A 88 -9.23 -6.74 -12.80
C ALA A 88 -8.16 -5.65 -12.99
N VAL A 89 -7.70 -5.08 -11.89
CA VAL A 89 -6.73 -3.97 -11.88
C VAL A 89 -5.74 -4.14 -10.75
N ARG A 90 -4.58 -3.49 -10.91
CA ARG A 90 -3.60 -3.28 -9.87
C ARG A 90 -3.62 -1.82 -9.43
N VAL A 91 -3.57 -1.59 -8.13
CA VAL A 91 -3.55 -0.24 -7.55
C VAL A 91 -2.31 -0.11 -6.67
N ARG A 92 -1.49 0.89 -6.92
CA ARG A 92 -0.34 1.23 -6.09
C ARG A 92 -0.75 2.27 -5.06
N VAL A 93 -0.39 2.02 -3.81
CA VAL A 93 -0.55 2.95 -2.68
C VAL A 93 0.82 3.18 -2.06
N LEU A 94 1.30 4.42 -2.08
CA LEU A 94 2.57 4.77 -1.45
C LEU A 94 2.39 4.93 0.06
N ALA A 95 3.35 4.44 0.83
CA ALA A 95 3.28 4.48 2.29
C ALA A 95 3.18 5.92 2.86
N ARG A 96 3.74 6.91 2.15
CA ARG A 96 3.64 8.33 2.50
C ARG A 96 2.23 8.90 2.36
N ASP A 97 1.40 8.28 1.53
CA ASP A 97 0.02 8.70 1.27
C ASP A 97 -1.00 8.02 2.21
N VAL A 98 -0.51 7.26 3.17
CA VAL A 98 -1.33 6.58 4.18
C VAL A 98 -1.09 7.18 5.56
N SER A 99 -2.14 7.70 6.17
CA SER A 99 -2.16 8.12 7.57
C SER A 99 -3.01 7.17 8.41
N LEU A 100 -2.80 7.20 9.73
CA LEU A 100 -3.45 6.28 10.66
C LEU A 100 -4.24 7.05 11.72
N ALA A 101 -5.41 6.52 12.08
CA ALA A 101 -6.24 7.00 13.19
C ALA A 101 -6.74 5.80 14.01
N LEU A 102 -7.06 6.04 15.30
CA LEU A 102 -7.61 5.00 16.18
C LEU A 102 -9.13 4.85 16.06
N ALA A 103 -9.80 5.82 15.43
CA ALA A 103 -11.23 5.81 15.15
C ALA A 103 -11.47 6.20 13.68
N PRO A 104 -12.65 5.87 13.11
CA PRO A 104 -13.01 6.35 11.79
C PRO A 104 -12.95 7.89 11.78
N PRO A 105 -12.25 8.50 10.79
CA PRO A 105 -12.17 9.96 10.72
C PRO A 105 -13.55 10.55 10.37
N GLU A 106 -13.91 11.60 11.07
CA GLU A 106 -15.09 12.43 10.77
C GLU A 106 -14.66 13.71 10.08
N HIS A 107 -15.48 14.20 9.13
CA HIS A 107 -15.26 15.47 8.44
C HIS A 107 -13.89 15.58 7.75
N SER A 108 -13.41 14.49 7.17
CA SER A 108 -12.12 14.41 6.46
C SER A 108 -12.31 14.55 4.94
N SER A 109 -11.35 15.20 4.28
CA SER A 109 -11.27 15.20 2.82
C SER A 109 -10.72 13.87 2.28
N ILE A 110 -10.15 13.01 3.12
CA ILE A 110 -9.69 11.69 2.75
C ILE A 110 -10.89 10.73 2.84
N GLN A 111 -11.38 10.32 1.70
CA GLN A 111 -12.56 9.46 1.59
C GLN A 111 -12.24 7.97 1.62
N ASN A 112 -11.00 7.60 1.29
CA ASN A 112 -10.54 6.22 1.31
C ASN A 112 -10.10 5.85 2.72
N VAL A 113 -10.98 5.17 3.45
CA VAL A 113 -10.77 4.80 4.85
C VAL A 113 -10.98 3.29 5.01
N LEU A 114 -9.97 2.61 5.53
CA LEU A 114 -9.96 1.15 5.67
C LEU A 114 -9.74 0.77 7.14
N ALA A 115 -10.56 -0.15 7.65
CA ALA A 115 -10.32 -0.77 8.93
C ALA A 115 -9.21 -1.81 8.81
N CYS A 116 -8.16 -1.68 9.59
CA CYS A 116 -6.97 -2.52 9.49
C CYS A 116 -6.46 -2.95 10.88
N THR A 117 -5.62 -3.97 10.87
CA THR A 117 -4.85 -4.42 12.05
C THR A 117 -3.37 -4.21 11.78
N VAL A 118 -2.66 -3.64 12.74
CA VAL A 118 -1.20 -3.50 12.67
C VAL A 118 -0.55 -4.88 12.73
N ARG A 119 0.29 -5.20 11.77
CA ARG A 119 1.06 -6.45 11.69
C ARG A 119 2.47 -6.27 12.23
N ALA A 120 3.10 -5.16 11.91
CA ALA A 120 4.45 -4.87 12.37
C ALA A 120 4.72 -3.37 12.32
N VAL A 121 5.67 -2.91 13.12
CA VAL A 121 6.21 -1.55 13.12
C VAL A 121 7.73 -1.65 12.98
N GLY A 122 8.31 -0.91 12.07
CA GLY A 122 9.74 -0.95 11.81
C GLY A 122 10.31 0.41 11.40
N PRO A 123 11.64 0.49 11.20
CA PRO A 123 12.31 1.72 10.82
C PRO A 123 11.96 2.14 9.38
N ALA A 124 12.00 3.43 9.09
CA ALA A 124 11.71 4.01 7.77
C ALA A 124 12.88 4.83 7.20
N GLY A 125 14.10 4.39 7.41
CA GLY A 125 15.31 5.02 6.88
C GLY A 125 15.80 6.25 7.67
N HIS A 126 14.93 6.97 8.35
CA HIS A 126 15.29 8.08 9.24
C HIS A 126 14.72 7.85 10.64
N PRO A 127 15.48 8.15 11.73
CA PRO A 127 15.03 7.90 13.12
C PRO A 127 13.71 8.57 13.51
N SER A 128 13.34 9.67 12.85
CA SER A 128 12.04 10.34 13.10
C SER A 128 10.85 9.67 12.44
N GLN A 129 11.06 8.64 11.62
CA GLN A 129 10.02 7.99 10.82
C GLN A 129 9.94 6.50 11.13
N ALA A 130 8.76 5.95 10.98
CA ALA A 130 8.47 4.53 11.07
C ALA A 130 7.61 4.06 9.90
N LEU A 131 7.82 2.82 9.49
CA LEU A 131 6.91 2.08 8.63
C LEU A 131 6.00 1.23 9.51
N VAL A 132 4.70 1.30 9.23
CA VAL A 132 3.69 0.45 9.85
C VAL A 132 3.09 -0.44 8.77
N GLN A 133 3.23 -1.74 8.94
CA GLN A 133 2.56 -2.74 8.10
C GLN A 133 1.18 -3.01 8.66
N LEU A 134 0.19 -2.97 7.80
CA LEU A 134 -1.22 -3.10 8.11
C LEU A 134 -1.83 -4.25 7.32
N ALA A 135 -2.70 -5.03 7.95
CA ALA A 135 -3.57 -5.98 7.27
C ALA A 135 -5.00 -5.44 7.21
N CYS A 136 -5.53 -5.31 6.02
CA CYS A 136 -6.92 -4.96 5.72
C CYS A 136 -7.53 -6.18 5.01
N GLY A 137 -8.23 -7.07 5.74
CA GLY A 137 -8.50 -8.41 5.23
C GLY A 137 -7.19 -9.18 5.00
N SER A 138 -7.05 -9.81 3.85
CA SER A 138 -5.80 -10.46 3.41
C SER A 138 -4.82 -9.48 2.72
N THR A 139 -5.26 -8.26 2.43
CA THR A 139 -4.44 -7.26 1.74
C THR A 139 -3.51 -6.55 2.72
N LEU A 140 -2.23 -6.43 2.34
CA LEU A 140 -1.25 -5.68 3.11
C LEU A 140 -1.15 -4.25 2.58
N LEU A 141 -1.09 -3.29 3.51
CA LEU A 141 -0.78 -1.89 3.27
C LEU A 141 0.44 -1.46 4.08
N LEU A 142 1.09 -0.39 3.63
CA LEU A 142 2.13 0.27 4.38
C LEU A 142 1.74 1.72 4.67
N ALA A 143 2.02 2.18 5.88
CA ALA A 143 1.96 3.59 6.25
C ALA A 143 3.33 4.07 6.71
N ARG A 144 3.79 5.21 6.20
CA ARG A 144 4.98 5.92 6.71
C ARG A 144 4.52 7.07 7.56
N ILE A 145 4.74 6.97 8.86
CA ILE A 145 4.35 7.98 9.83
C ILE A 145 5.56 8.38 10.68
N THR A 146 5.41 9.40 11.51
CA THR A 146 6.49 9.75 12.44
C THR A 146 6.61 8.73 13.57
N ALA A 147 7.83 8.49 14.05
CA ALA A 147 8.07 7.64 15.23
C ALA A 147 7.28 8.17 16.44
N ARG A 148 7.17 9.50 16.58
CA ARG A 148 6.33 10.13 17.60
C ARG A 148 4.85 9.73 17.48
N ALA A 149 4.32 9.62 16.25
CA ALA A 149 2.92 9.20 16.07
C ALA A 149 2.70 7.74 16.48
N VAL A 150 3.69 6.86 16.24
CA VAL A 150 3.64 5.47 16.72
C VAL A 150 3.48 5.43 18.24
N ASP A 151 4.28 6.20 18.97
CA ASP A 151 4.22 6.28 20.44
C ASP A 151 2.91 6.91 20.92
N THR A 152 2.51 8.04 20.32
CA THR A 152 1.30 8.76 20.72
C THR A 152 0.03 7.92 20.50
N LEU A 153 -0.04 7.17 19.42
CA LEU A 153 -1.15 6.28 19.10
C LEU A 153 -0.99 4.89 19.73
N ALA A 154 0.12 4.65 20.45
CA ALA A 154 0.46 3.36 21.07
C ALA A 154 0.34 2.18 20.08
N LEU A 155 0.77 2.38 18.83
CA LEU A 155 0.67 1.37 17.79
C LEU A 155 1.65 0.23 18.04
N ARG A 156 1.11 -0.98 18.04
CA ARG A 156 1.88 -2.23 18.18
C ARG A 156 1.20 -3.33 17.40
N GLU A 157 1.87 -4.42 17.19
CA GLU A 157 1.29 -5.62 16.57
C GLU A 157 -0.03 -5.99 17.26
N GLY A 158 -1.07 -6.24 16.45
CA GLY A 158 -2.43 -6.53 16.91
C GLY A 158 -3.29 -5.31 17.19
N SER A 159 -2.75 -4.08 17.20
CA SER A 159 -3.57 -2.86 17.35
C SER A 159 -4.51 -2.71 16.16
N THR A 160 -5.76 -2.31 16.42
CA THR A 160 -6.68 -1.87 15.37
C THR A 160 -6.41 -0.42 15.01
N ALA A 161 -6.47 -0.10 13.73
CA ALA A 161 -6.28 1.25 13.23
C ALA A 161 -7.14 1.47 11.97
N TRP A 162 -7.42 2.72 11.69
CA TRP A 162 -8.06 3.17 10.45
C TRP A 162 -7.00 3.78 9.54
N ALA A 163 -6.76 3.12 8.41
CA ALA A 163 -5.87 3.63 7.38
C ALA A 163 -6.63 4.60 6.48
N GLN A 164 -6.14 5.82 6.38
CA GLN A 164 -6.66 6.88 5.52
C GLN A 164 -5.72 7.01 4.33
N VAL A 165 -6.19 6.60 3.15
CA VAL A 165 -5.41 6.61 1.91
C VAL A 165 -5.72 7.89 1.14
N LYS A 166 -4.77 8.84 1.13
CA LYS A 166 -4.92 10.13 0.46
C LYS A 166 -4.86 10.00 -1.06
N SER A 167 -3.98 9.14 -1.56
CA SER A 167 -3.76 8.93 -2.99
C SER A 167 -3.51 7.46 -3.29
N ALA A 168 -4.07 7.00 -4.40
CA ALA A 168 -3.87 5.67 -4.94
C ALA A 168 -3.93 5.75 -6.46
N ALA A 169 -3.06 5.04 -7.15
CA ALA A 169 -2.94 5.10 -8.60
C ALA A 169 -3.11 3.72 -9.25
N LEU A 170 -3.83 3.68 -10.38
CA LEU A 170 -3.83 2.50 -11.23
C LEU A 170 -2.43 2.27 -11.79
N VAL A 171 -2.03 1.01 -11.80
CA VAL A 171 -0.84 0.54 -12.49
C VAL A 171 -1.30 -0.05 -13.82
N ALA A 172 -1.00 0.69 -14.90
CA ALA A 172 -1.40 0.32 -16.27
C ALA A 172 -0.32 -0.54 -16.95
#